data_559f3b30efd1d577558b7755dcda9396
#
_entry.id   559f3b30efd1d577558b7755dcda9396
#
_cell.length_a   1.000
_cell.length_b   1.000
_cell.length_c   1.000
_cell.angle_alpha   90.00
_cell.angle_beta   90.00
_cell.angle_gamma   90.00
#
_symmetry.space_group_name_H-M   'P 1'
#
loop_
_entity.id
_entity.type
_entity.pdbx_description
1 polymer ?
#
loop_
_entity_poly.entity_id
_entity_poly.type
_entity_poly.pdbx_seq_one_letter_code
_entity_poly.pdbx_strand_id
1 'polypeptide(L)'
;MAHRVEPESAHLTLAAPLSVPLFELLNAAYGRLEAAGVDSPRLSADLLACRVLSLDRVGLFLNKNKRLAPAQVVTFRGLVARRAAGEPVAYLLGEKEFYGLEFKVTPDVLIPRPETEHLVEQALALFPRDAELRYADCGTGSGCLAVTLATLYAHCRALAVDTSPAALAVARINAQLHGVGARVLFVQADFSALPCADGALDLVLANPPYVSTAEYLALSREVRDFEPQSALVPTLAPQIRRQSTGLESFAAVMAAAARALRPAGVLLLEIGCTQAAAIRALCAETAGERAGPRPGSALWSTVRILPDLAGLDRVAAFTRSL
;
A
#
# COMPACT_ATOMS: atom_id res chain seq x y z
N MET A 1 53.33 -32.06 50.12
CA MET A 1 51.92 -32.46 49.92
C MET A 1 51.14 -31.26 49.39
N ALA A 2 50.87 -31.19 48.14
CA ALA A 2 50.14 -30.07 47.51
C ALA A 2 48.74 -30.58 47.15
N HIS A 3 47.73 -30.06 47.81
CA HIS A 3 46.32 -30.31 47.48
C HIS A 3 45.96 -29.54 46.21
N ARG A 4 45.68 -30.31 45.13
CA ARG A 4 45.03 -29.82 43.92
C ARG A 4 43.53 -29.66 44.22
N VAL A 5 43.03 -28.43 44.14
CA VAL A 5 41.60 -28.15 44.13
C VAL A 5 41.18 -28.16 42.64
N GLU A 6 40.33 -29.11 42.26
CA GLU A 6 39.69 -29.14 40.94
C GLU A 6 38.58 -28.06 40.94
N PRO A 7 38.40 -27.33 39.81
CA PRO A 7 37.29 -26.41 39.67
C PRO A 7 36.01 -27.19 39.35
N GLU A 8 35.03 -27.08 40.23
CA GLU A 8 33.65 -27.51 40.03
C GLU A 8 33.06 -26.81 38.79
N SER A 9 32.88 -27.54 37.70
CA SER A 9 32.18 -27.08 36.51
C SER A 9 30.70 -26.93 36.84
N ALA A 10 30.28 -25.69 37.13
CA ALA A 10 28.88 -25.33 37.21
C ALA A 10 28.24 -25.49 35.85
N HIS A 11 27.61 -26.65 35.62
CA HIS A 11 26.67 -26.84 34.54
C HIS A 11 25.49 -25.87 34.76
N LEU A 12 25.50 -24.73 34.07
CA LEU A 12 24.30 -23.92 33.86
C LEU A 12 23.30 -24.76 33.08
N THR A 13 22.43 -25.44 33.80
CA THR A 13 21.24 -26.06 33.27
C THR A 13 20.38 -24.92 32.74
N LEU A 14 20.46 -24.65 31.44
CA LEU A 14 19.46 -23.82 30.76
C LEU A 14 18.10 -24.49 30.99
N ALA A 15 17.33 -23.91 31.92
CA ALA A 15 15.96 -24.34 32.18
C ALA A 15 15.23 -24.39 30.84
N ALA A 16 14.71 -25.56 30.48
CA ALA A 16 13.92 -25.75 29.26
C ALA A 16 12.83 -24.66 29.25
N PRO A 17 12.64 -23.96 28.13
CA PRO A 17 11.65 -22.89 28.06
C PRO A 17 10.29 -23.47 28.42
N LEU A 18 9.68 -22.92 29.48
CA LEU A 18 8.42 -23.38 30.03
C LEU A 18 7.34 -23.35 28.93
N SER A 19 6.67 -24.48 28.73
CA SER A 19 5.46 -24.55 27.91
C SER A 19 4.37 -23.70 28.55
N VAL A 20 3.97 -22.62 27.88
CA VAL A 20 3.02 -21.61 28.40
C VAL A 20 1.67 -21.77 27.70
N PRO A 21 0.53 -21.70 28.42
CA PRO A 21 -0.78 -21.69 27.77
C PRO A 21 -0.93 -20.49 26.84
N LEU A 22 -1.63 -20.72 25.71
CA LEU A 22 -1.82 -19.69 24.68
C LEU A 22 -2.51 -18.43 25.24
N PHE A 23 -3.53 -18.58 26.11
CA PHE A 23 -4.24 -17.43 26.68
C PHE A 23 -3.34 -16.54 27.54
N GLU A 24 -2.39 -17.12 28.28
CA GLU A 24 -1.42 -16.34 29.08
C GLU A 24 -0.48 -15.52 28.17
N LEU A 25 -0.01 -16.13 27.08
CA LEU A 25 0.83 -15.45 26.09
C LEU A 25 0.09 -14.31 25.39
N LEU A 26 -1.17 -14.54 25.01
CA LEU A 26 -2.02 -13.52 24.40
C LEU A 26 -2.25 -12.35 25.36
N ASN A 27 -2.62 -12.62 26.62
CA ASN A 27 -2.85 -11.57 27.61
C ASN A 27 -1.57 -10.74 27.86
N ALA A 28 -0.42 -11.39 27.96
CA ALA A 28 0.86 -10.69 28.09
C ALA A 28 1.18 -9.84 26.85
N ALA A 29 0.87 -10.35 25.64
CA ALA A 29 1.04 -9.60 24.40
C ALA A 29 0.11 -8.40 24.33
N TYR A 30 -1.17 -8.54 24.69
CA TYR A 30 -2.14 -7.45 24.73
C TYR A 30 -1.64 -6.30 25.61
N GLY A 31 -1.25 -6.61 26.86
CA GLY A 31 -0.74 -5.59 27.79
C GLY A 31 0.54 -4.91 27.26
N ARG A 32 1.45 -5.67 26.65
CA ARG A 32 2.68 -5.12 26.08
C ARG A 32 2.42 -4.18 24.90
N LEU A 33 1.54 -4.58 23.97
CA LEU A 33 1.21 -3.77 22.79
C LEU A 33 0.39 -2.53 23.16
N GLU A 34 -0.52 -2.66 24.14
CA GLU A 34 -1.28 -1.53 24.69
C GLU A 34 -0.36 -0.51 25.36
N ALA A 35 0.56 -0.97 26.22
CA ALA A 35 1.56 -0.12 26.87
C ALA A 35 2.50 0.57 25.86
N ALA A 36 2.72 -0.03 24.68
CA ALA A 36 3.50 0.55 23.60
C ALA A 36 2.70 1.53 22.72
N GLY A 37 1.40 1.74 23.00
CA GLY A 37 0.53 2.62 22.22
C GLY A 37 0.21 2.10 20.80
N VAL A 38 0.28 0.78 20.61
CA VAL A 38 -0.07 0.15 19.33
C VAL A 38 -1.57 0.28 19.09
N ASP A 39 -1.95 0.71 17.90
CA ASP A 39 -3.33 0.67 17.49
C ASP A 39 -3.84 -0.77 17.38
N SER A 40 -5.07 -1.01 17.86
CA SER A 40 -5.69 -2.35 17.86
C SER A 40 -4.78 -3.48 18.42
N PRO A 41 -4.29 -3.36 19.69
CA PRO A 41 -3.27 -4.24 20.25
C PRO A 41 -3.70 -5.71 20.31
N ARG A 42 -4.99 -5.97 20.60
CA ARG A 42 -5.54 -7.33 20.63
C ARG A 42 -5.56 -7.98 19.25
N LEU A 43 -6.06 -7.25 18.24
CA LEU A 43 -6.10 -7.74 16.87
C LEU A 43 -4.68 -8.06 16.37
N SER A 44 -3.72 -7.15 16.62
CA SER A 44 -2.31 -7.37 16.27
C SER A 44 -1.77 -8.67 16.88
N ALA A 45 -1.97 -8.88 18.18
CA ALA A 45 -1.47 -10.09 18.85
C ALA A 45 -2.18 -11.37 18.35
N ASP A 46 -3.50 -11.33 18.12
CA ASP A 46 -4.25 -12.46 17.58
C ASP A 46 -3.74 -12.87 16.20
N LEU A 47 -3.53 -11.90 15.29
CA LEU A 47 -3.01 -12.16 13.94
C LEU A 47 -1.60 -12.76 13.98
N LEU A 48 -0.71 -12.24 14.83
CA LEU A 48 0.63 -12.79 15.02
C LEU A 48 0.60 -14.21 15.59
N ALA A 49 -0.32 -14.50 16.52
CA ALA A 49 -0.51 -15.85 17.05
C ALA A 49 -1.08 -16.80 15.98
N CYS A 50 -2.07 -16.36 15.20
CA CYS A 50 -2.60 -17.12 14.05
C CYS A 50 -1.48 -17.52 13.09
N ARG A 51 -0.59 -16.59 12.75
CA ARG A 51 0.56 -16.83 11.87
C ARG A 51 1.52 -17.88 12.43
N VAL A 52 1.88 -17.76 13.72
CA VAL A 52 2.83 -18.69 14.38
C VAL A 52 2.25 -20.09 14.53
N LEU A 53 0.93 -20.19 14.72
CA LEU A 53 0.24 -21.45 14.97
C LEU A 53 -0.38 -22.07 13.71
N SER A 54 -0.36 -21.37 12.59
CA SER A 54 -1.07 -21.75 11.35
C SER A 54 -2.55 -21.99 11.62
N LEU A 55 -3.20 -21.08 12.35
CA LEU A 55 -4.62 -21.11 12.70
C LEU A 55 -5.30 -19.85 12.18
N ASP A 56 -6.61 -19.95 11.96
CA ASP A 56 -7.47 -18.78 11.86
C ASP A 56 -7.89 -18.27 13.25
N ARG A 57 -8.64 -17.18 13.32
CA ARG A 57 -9.09 -16.59 14.59
C ARG A 57 -10.06 -17.50 15.36
N VAL A 58 -10.87 -18.30 14.65
CA VAL A 58 -11.75 -19.29 15.29
C VAL A 58 -10.91 -20.40 15.91
N GLY A 59 -9.94 -20.91 15.16
CA GLY A 59 -8.99 -21.91 15.65
C GLY A 59 -8.18 -21.40 16.84
N LEU A 60 -7.78 -20.12 16.83
CA LEU A 60 -7.10 -19.48 17.96
C LEU A 60 -7.97 -19.50 19.22
N PHE A 61 -9.24 -19.11 19.11
CA PHE A 61 -10.20 -19.12 20.20
C PHE A 61 -10.44 -20.53 20.77
N LEU A 62 -10.63 -21.51 19.90
CA LEU A 62 -10.87 -22.90 20.31
C LEU A 62 -9.64 -23.53 21.00
N ASN A 63 -8.43 -23.08 20.66
CA ASN A 63 -7.18 -23.60 21.21
C ASN A 63 -6.60 -22.75 22.36
N LYS A 64 -7.36 -21.83 22.97
CA LYS A 64 -6.87 -20.90 24.01
C LYS A 64 -6.14 -21.54 25.18
N ASN A 65 -6.49 -22.76 25.56
CA ASN A 65 -5.89 -23.51 26.64
C ASN A 65 -4.69 -24.38 26.21
N LYS A 66 -4.42 -24.46 24.88
CA LYS A 66 -3.30 -25.24 24.35
C LYS A 66 -1.98 -24.68 24.84
N ARG A 67 -1.10 -25.55 25.27
CA ARG A 67 0.29 -25.19 25.60
C ARG A 67 1.12 -25.15 24.33
N LEU A 68 1.87 -24.07 24.15
CA LEU A 68 2.71 -23.89 22.98
C LEU A 68 4.09 -24.54 23.16
N ALA A 69 4.65 -25.03 22.05
CA ALA A 69 6.03 -25.47 22.01
C ALA A 69 7.00 -24.29 22.27
N PRO A 70 8.13 -24.51 22.93
CA PRO A 70 9.10 -23.46 23.23
C PRO A 70 9.48 -22.60 22.02
N ALA A 71 9.70 -23.22 20.86
CA ALA A 71 10.02 -22.50 19.62
C ALA A 71 8.89 -21.54 19.19
N GLN A 72 7.63 -21.97 19.31
CA GLN A 72 6.46 -21.12 19.00
C GLN A 72 6.37 -19.93 19.97
N VAL A 73 6.66 -20.16 21.26
CA VAL A 73 6.69 -19.08 22.26
C VAL A 73 7.77 -18.05 21.94
N VAL A 74 8.96 -18.49 21.55
CA VAL A 74 10.09 -17.61 21.17
C VAL A 74 9.72 -16.80 19.94
N THR A 75 9.22 -17.45 18.88
CA THR A 75 8.81 -16.78 17.64
C THR A 75 7.72 -15.76 17.89
N PHE A 76 6.66 -16.13 18.63
CA PHE A 76 5.56 -15.22 18.95
C PHE A 76 6.03 -13.99 19.75
N ARG A 77 6.81 -14.20 20.81
CA ARG A 77 7.37 -13.10 21.61
C ARG A 77 8.28 -12.18 20.79
N GLY A 78 9.04 -12.73 19.85
CA GLY A 78 9.86 -11.97 18.90
C GLY A 78 9.01 -11.06 18.03
N LEU A 79 7.93 -11.58 17.43
CA LEU A 79 6.99 -10.80 16.62
C LEU A 79 6.28 -9.72 17.44
N VAL A 80 5.82 -10.06 18.65
CA VAL A 80 5.22 -9.07 19.59
C VAL A 80 6.21 -7.98 19.95
N ALA A 81 7.50 -8.30 20.13
CA ALA A 81 8.52 -7.31 20.43
C ALA A 81 8.74 -6.33 19.25
N ARG A 82 8.78 -6.84 18.01
CA ARG A 82 8.89 -6.02 16.80
C ARG A 82 7.65 -5.14 16.64
N ARG A 83 6.44 -5.68 16.84
CA ARG A 83 5.20 -4.90 16.80
C ARG A 83 5.17 -3.80 17.87
N ALA A 84 5.60 -4.08 19.09
CA ALA A 84 5.72 -3.09 20.16
C ALA A 84 6.77 -2.00 19.87
N ALA A 85 7.75 -2.27 19.01
CA ALA A 85 8.70 -1.28 18.50
C ALA A 85 8.13 -0.40 17.38
N GLY A 86 6.89 -0.68 16.93
CA GLY A 86 6.17 0.09 15.92
C GLY A 86 6.10 -0.56 14.54
N GLU A 87 6.71 -1.74 14.33
CA GLU A 87 6.68 -2.39 13.02
C GLU A 87 5.24 -2.80 12.64
N PRO A 88 4.77 -2.45 11.40
CA PRO A 88 3.43 -2.77 10.95
C PRO A 88 3.12 -4.26 10.98
N VAL A 89 1.92 -4.61 11.45
CA VAL A 89 1.51 -6.02 11.51
C VAL A 89 1.50 -6.67 10.13
N ALA A 90 1.17 -5.94 9.08
CA ALA A 90 1.20 -6.43 7.70
C ALA A 90 2.60 -6.85 7.26
N TYR A 91 3.65 -6.11 7.62
CA TYR A 91 5.04 -6.51 7.32
C TYR A 91 5.50 -7.70 8.16
N LEU A 92 5.04 -7.80 9.41
CA LEU A 92 5.33 -8.97 10.26
C LEU A 92 4.67 -10.25 9.72
N LEU A 93 3.49 -10.13 9.11
CA LEU A 93 2.79 -11.22 8.44
C LEU A 93 3.34 -11.49 7.03
N GLY A 94 3.89 -10.46 6.37
CA GLY A 94 4.32 -10.49 4.99
C GLY A 94 3.16 -10.42 3.99
N GLU A 95 1.95 -10.07 4.45
CA GLU A 95 0.75 -10.06 3.63
C GLU A 95 -0.28 -9.04 4.14
N LYS A 96 -1.12 -8.57 3.22
CA LYS A 96 -2.24 -7.65 3.48
C LYS A 96 -3.38 -7.98 2.52
N GLU A 97 -4.58 -8.06 3.05
CA GLU A 97 -5.79 -8.18 2.25
C GLU A 97 -6.13 -6.82 1.59
N PHE A 98 -6.56 -6.85 0.32
CA PHE A 98 -7.08 -5.72 -0.44
C PHE A 98 -8.12 -6.23 -1.44
N TYR A 99 -9.31 -5.70 -1.38
CA TYR A 99 -10.46 -6.04 -2.24
C TYR A 99 -10.74 -7.56 -2.33
N GLY A 100 -10.68 -8.25 -1.20
CA GLY A 100 -10.90 -9.71 -1.10
C GLY A 100 -9.73 -10.57 -1.60
N LEU A 101 -8.60 -9.98 -2.00
CA LEU A 101 -7.39 -10.66 -2.45
C LEU A 101 -6.25 -10.49 -1.45
N GLU A 102 -5.43 -11.53 -1.26
CA GLU A 102 -4.26 -11.47 -0.38
C GLU A 102 -3.03 -11.00 -1.17
N PHE A 103 -2.41 -9.92 -0.75
CA PHE A 103 -1.20 -9.36 -1.36
C PHE A 103 0.01 -9.55 -0.47
N LYS A 104 1.13 -10.00 -1.05
CA LYS A 104 2.43 -9.95 -0.40
C LYS A 104 2.88 -8.50 -0.26
N VAL A 105 3.36 -8.17 0.94
CA VAL A 105 3.90 -6.85 1.25
C VAL A 105 5.24 -6.97 1.96
N THR A 106 6.14 -6.03 1.67
CA THR A 106 7.45 -5.88 2.29
C THR A 106 7.69 -4.40 2.60
N PRO A 107 8.71 -4.03 3.37
CA PRO A 107 9.08 -2.63 3.57
C PRO A 107 9.41 -1.84 2.29
N ASP A 108 9.46 -2.51 1.13
CA ASP A 108 9.70 -1.87 -0.17
C ASP A 108 8.44 -1.27 -0.79
N VAL A 109 7.24 -1.53 -0.24
CA VAL A 109 5.96 -1.09 -0.78
C VAL A 109 5.06 -0.49 0.29
N LEU A 110 4.25 0.49 -0.08
CA LEU A 110 3.15 0.97 0.76
C LEU A 110 2.20 -0.20 1.07
N ILE A 111 1.79 -0.32 2.33
CA ILE A 111 0.76 -1.29 2.72
C ILE A 111 -0.56 -0.86 2.06
N PRO A 112 -1.24 -1.74 1.29
CA PRO A 112 -2.53 -1.41 0.67
C PRO A 112 -3.53 -0.84 1.69
N ARG A 113 -4.17 0.28 1.34
CA ARG A 113 -5.13 0.99 2.19
C ARG A 113 -6.56 0.65 1.76
N PRO A 114 -7.50 0.50 2.71
CA PRO A 114 -8.92 0.29 2.36
C PRO A 114 -9.50 1.40 1.49
N GLU A 115 -9.06 2.65 1.69
CA GLU A 115 -9.51 3.80 0.91
C GLU A 115 -9.17 3.68 -0.58
N THR A 116 -8.07 3.00 -0.91
CA THR A 116 -7.64 2.76 -2.29
C THR A 116 -8.61 1.83 -3.06
N GLU A 117 -9.42 1.04 -2.35
CA GLU A 117 -10.46 0.19 -2.95
C GLU A 117 -11.51 0.99 -3.71
N HIS A 118 -11.73 2.26 -3.33
CA HIS A 118 -12.64 3.16 -4.06
C HIS A 118 -12.21 3.40 -5.51
N LEU A 119 -10.91 3.34 -5.82
CA LEU A 119 -10.45 3.41 -7.22
C LEU A 119 -10.93 2.19 -8.03
N VAL A 120 -10.93 1.01 -7.42
CA VAL A 120 -11.46 -0.22 -8.04
C VAL A 120 -12.96 -0.11 -8.26
N GLU A 121 -13.71 0.37 -7.26
CA GLU A 121 -15.16 0.57 -7.35
C GLU A 121 -15.52 1.57 -8.45
N GLN A 122 -14.77 2.67 -8.56
CA GLN A 122 -15.01 3.66 -9.62
C GLN A 122 -14.68 3.10 -11.01
N ALA A 123 -13.64 2.29 -11.16
CA ALA A 123 -13.35 1.61 -12.42
C ALA A 123 -14.50 0.66 -12.82
N LEU A 124 -15.04 -0.10 -11.88
CA LEU A 124 -16.19 -0.99 -12.10
C LEU A 124 -17.48 -0.26 -12.43
N ALA A 125 -17.66 0.95 -11.90
CA ALA A 125 -18.82 1.79 -12.20
C ALA A 125 -18.74 2.41 -13.62
N LEU A 126 -17.52 2.60 -14.15
CA LEU A 126 -17.28 3.23 -15.46
C LEU A 126 -17.17 2.23 -16.61
N PHE A 127 -16.67 1.04 -16.36
CA PHE A 127 -16.38 0.03 -17.38
C PHE A 127 -17.07 -1.30 -17.04
N PRO A 128 -17.83 -1.90 -17.98
CA PRO A 128 -18.41 -3.22 -17.76
C PRO A 128 -17.30 -4.29 -17.65
N ARG A 129 -17.56 -5.38 -16.90
CA ARG A 129 -16.55 -6.41 -16.59
C ARG A 129 -16.01 -7.18 -17.79
N ASP A 130 -16.75 -7.19 -18.89
CA ASP A 130 -16.38 -7.80 -20.16
C ASP A 130 -15.65 -6.84 -21.12
N ALA A 131 -15.38 -5.60 -20.68
CA ALA A 131 -14.66 -4.62 -21.50
C ALA A 131 -13.23 -5.08 -21.83
N GLU A 132 -12.78 -4.82 -23.04
CA GLU A 132 -11.37 -4.89 -23.45
C GLU A 132 -10.61 -3.67 -22.90
N LEU A 133 -10.36 -3.66 -21.59
CA LEU A 133 -9.83 -2.50 -20.88
C LEU A 133 -8.31 -2.40 -21.01
N ARG A 134 -7.80 -1.27 -21.51
CA ARG A 134 -6.37 -0.92 -21.48
C ARG A 134 -6.16 0.15 -20.43
N TYR A 135 -5.39 -0.17 -19.39
CA TYR A 135 -5.19 0.77 -18.31
C TYR A 135 -3.74 0.85 -17.81
N ALA A 136 -3.41 1.94 -17.15
CA ALA A 136 -2.16 2.07 -16.43
C ALA A 136 -2.42 2.29 -14.93
N ASP A 137 -1.55 1.69 -14.09
CA ASP A 137 -1.44 1.91 -12.65
C ASP A 137 -0.11 2.63 -12.38
N CYS A 138 -0.20 3.89 -11.97
CA CYS A 138 0.93 4.80 -11.79
C CYS A 138 1.38 4.82 -10.33
N GLY A 139 2.59 4.35 -10.05
CA GLY A 139 3.06 4.10 -8.70
C GLY A 139 2.45 2.81 -8.14
N THR A 140 2.63 1.71 -8.88
CA THR A 140 1.90 0.46 -8.61
C THR A 140 2.19 -0.17 -7.24
N GLY A 141 3.33 0.14 -6.61
CA GLY A 141 3.72 -0.36 -5.30
C GLY A 141 3.67 -1.89 -5.22
N SER A 142 2.79 -2.43 -4.37
CA SER A 142 2.55 -3.88 -4.27
C SER A 142 1.81 -4.48 -5.47
N GLY A 143 1.34 -3.65 -6.40
CA GLY A 143 0.50 -4.08 -7.52
C GLY A 143 -0.98 -4.22 -7.15
N CYS A 144 -1.42 -3.77 -5.98
CA CYS A 144 -2.79 -4.03 -5.50
C CYS A 144 -3.87 -3.53 -6.46
N LEU A 145 -3.73 -2.33 -7.06
CA LEU A 145 -4.67 -1.83 -8.05
C LEU A 145 -4.56 -2.59 -9.38
N ALA A 146 -3.35 -2.68 -9.94
CA ALA A 146 -3.14 -3.33 -11.24
C ALA A 146 -3.59 -4.79 -11.24
N VAL A 147 -3.23 -5.54 -10.20
CA VAL A 147 -3.56 -6.97 -10.08
C VAL A 147 -5.05 -7.17 -9.81
N THR A 148 -5.64 -6.40 -8.90
CA THR A 148 -7.08 -6.51 -8.59
C THR A 148 -7.92 -6.25 -9.84
N LEU A 149 -7.66 -5.17 -10.58
CA LEU A 149 -8.38 -4.90 -11.83
C LEU A 149 -8.15 -6.00 -12.86
N ALA A 150 -6.93 -6.54 -12.96
CA ALA A 150 -6.66 -7.64 -13.87
C ALA A 150 -7.39 -8.94 -13.48
N THR A 151 -7.74 -9.18 -12.22
CA THR A 151 -8.59 -10.29 -11.82
C THR A 151 -10.07 -10.06 -12.16
N LEU A 152 -10.51 -8.80 -12.13
CA LEU A 152 -11.90 -8.42 -12.38
C LEU A 152 -12.24 -8.29 -13.87
N TYR A 153 -11.25 -7.94 -14.71
CA TYR A 153 -11.41 -7.75 -16.18
C TYR A 153 -10.64 -8.82 -16.94
N ALA A 154 -11.34 -9.81 -17.45
CA ALA A 154 -10.71 -10.96 -18.14
C ALA A 154 -9.96 -10.56 -19.43
N HIS A 155 -10.41 -9.52 -20.13
CA HIS A 155 -9.88 -9.06 -21.41
C HIS A 155 -9.04 -7.76 -21.28
N CYS A 156 -8.44 -7.52 -20.11
CA CYS A 156 -7.64 -6.32 -19.92
C CYS A 156 -6.17 -6.48 -20.35
N ARG A 157 -5.53 -5.34 -20.59
CA ARG A 157 -4.08 -5.17 -20.66
C ARG A 157 -3.67 -4.01 -19.75
N ALA A 158 -2.84 -4.32 -18.75
CA ALA A 158 -2.38 -3.37 -17.76
C ALA A 158 -0.92 -2.99 -17.98
N LEU A 159 -0.61 -1.72 -17.79
CA LEU A 159 0.73 -1.19 -17.63
C LEU A 159 0.89 -0.75 -16.18
N ALA A 160 1.72 -1.43 -15.40
CA ALA A 160 2.02 -1.10 -14.02
C ALA A 160 3.41 -0.47 -13.94
N VAL A 161 3.48 0.80 -13.54
CA VAL A 161 4.74 1.53 -13.45
C VAL A 161 5.10 1.89 -12.02
N ASP A 162 6.38 1.80 -11.71
CA ASP A 162 6.96 2.28 -10.45
C ASP A 162 8.42 2.66 -10.68
N THR A 163 8.92 3.61 -9.91
CA THR A 163 10.35 3.97 -9.94
C THR A 163 11.21 2.97 -9.18
N SER A 164 10.62 2.25 -8.21
CA SER A 164 11.28 1.26 -7.37
C SER A 164 11.31 -0.14 -8.02
N PRO A 165 12.48 -0.68 -8.37
CA PRO A 165 12.58 -2.06 -8.87
C PRO A 165 12.19 -3.08 -7.80
N ALA A 166 12.38 -2.77 -6.51
CA ALA A 166 11.96 -3.62 -5.40
C ALA A 166 10.42 -3.70 -5.31
N ALA A 167 9.72 -2.57 -5.44
CA ALA A 167 8.25 -2.55 -5.50
C ALA A 167 7.74 -3.37 -6.69
N LEU A 168 8.32 -3.20 -7.87
CA LEU A 168 7.97 -4.00 -9.05
C LEU A 168 8.23 -5.50 -8.88
N ALA A 169 9.23 -5.89 -8.09
CA ALA A 169 9.46 -7.30 -7.76
C ALA A 169 8.30 -7.86 -6.91
N VAL A 170 7.85 -7.11 -5.89
CA VAL A 170 6.68 -7.48 -5.08
C VAL A 170 5.42 -7.56 -5.94
N ALA A 171 5.17 -6.55 -6.78
CA ALA A 171 4.01 -6.53 -7.66
C ALA A 171 3.96 -7.71 -8.65
N ARG A 172 5.11 -8.13 -9.21
CA ARG A 172 5.20 -9.32 -10.06
C ARG A 172 4.87 -10.61 -9.30
N ILE A 173 5.33 -10.74 -8.05
CA ILE A 173 4.97 -11.88 -7.19
C ILE A 173 3.45 -11.92 -6.98
N ASN A 174 2.83 -10.79 -6.69
CA ASN A 174 1.39 -10.69 -6.51
C ASN A 174 0.62 -11.01 -7.80
N ALA A 175 1.07 -10.53 -8.94
CA ALA A 175 0.45 -10.86 -10.22
C ALA A 175 0.54 -12.36 -10.58
N GLN A 176 1.63 -13.02 -10.20
CA GLN A 176 1.78 -14.47 -10.34
C GLN A 176 0.87 -15.22 -9.38
N LEU A 177 0.82 -14.80 -8.11
CA LEU A 177 -0.04 -15.39 -7.09
C LEU A 177 -1.52 -15.41 -7.52
N HIS A 178 -1.98 -14.33 -8.16
CA HIS A 178 -3.36 -14.20 -8.64
C HIS A 178 -3.57 -14.62 -10.10
N GLY A 179 -2.57 -15.22 -10.77
CA GLY A 179 -2.69 -15.77 -12.12
C GLY A 179 -2.91 -14.74 -13.24
N VAL A 180 -2.54 -13.48 -12.99
CA VAL A 180 -2.75 -12.37 -13.95
C VAL A 180 -1.46 -11.85 -14.60
N GLY A 181 -0.31 -12.45 -14.30
CA GLY A 181 1.00 -11.98 -14.75
C GLY A 181 1.15 -11.79 -16.26
N ALA A 182 0.45 -12.58 -17.08
CA ALA A 182 0.47 -12.45 -18.54
C ALA A 182 -0.29 -11.20 -19.05
N ARG A 183 -1.14 -10.57 -18.24
CA ARG A 183 -1.98 -9.42 -18.62
C ARG A 183 -1.44 -8.09 -18.06
N VAL A 184 -0.43 -8.14 -17.18
CA VAL A 184 0.16 -6.95 -16.54
C VAL A 184 1.61 -6.81 -16.95
N LEU A 185 1.95 -5.73 -17.63
CA LEU A 185 3.32 -5.35 -17.98
C LEU A 185 3.88 -4.44 -16.89
N PHE A 186 4.92 -4.89 -16.19
CA PHE A 186 5.61 -4.14 -15.14
C PHE A 186 6.84 -3.44 -15.69
N VAL A 187 6.86 -2.12 -15.64
CA VAL A 187 7.94 -1.29 -16.17
C VAL A 187 8.48 -0.35 -15.11
N GLN A 188 9.80 -0.32 -14.96
CA GLN A 188 10.47 0.69 -14.14
C GLN A 188 10.47 2.01 -14.89
N ALA A 189 9.62 2.94 -14.45
CA ALA A 189 9.50 4.27 -15.03
C ALA A 189 8.93 5.25 -14.01
N ASP A 190 9.23 6.52 -14.21
CA ASP A 190 8.52 7.60 -13.54
C ASP A 190 7.14 7.78 -14.19
N PHE A 191 6.09 7.94 -13.39
CA PHE A 191 4.73 8.11 -13.90
C PHE A 191 4.54 9.40 -14.71
N SER A 192 5.42 10.38 -14.60
CA SER A 192 5.43 11.57 -15.46
C SER A 192 5.74 11.24 -16.92
N ALA A 193 6.33 10.06 -17.18
CA ALA A 193 6.75 9.60 -18.51
C ALA A 193 6.24 8.17 -18.79
N LEU A 194 4.91 8.00 -18.81
CA LEU A 194 4.30 6.69 -19.08
C LEU A 194 4.80 6.10 -20.40
N PRO A 195 5.36 4.87 -20.39
CA PRO A 195 5.95 4.23 -21.58
C PRO A 195 4.86 3.59 -22.46
N CYS A 196 3.97 4.40 -23.00
CA CYS A 196 2.93 4.00 -23.94
C CYS A 196 2.71 5.05 -25.01
N ALA A 197 2.08 4.67 -26.11
CA ALA A 197 1.70 5.60 -27.18
C ALA A 197 0.62 6.57 -26.69
N ASP A 198 0.54 7.72 -27.35
CA ASP A 198 -0.49 8.71 -27.08
C ASP A 198 -1.86 8.14 -27.43
N GLY A 199 -2.85 8.38 -26.56
CA GLY A 199 -4.21 7.89 -26.76
C GLY A 199 -4.37 6.37 -26.69
N ALA A 200 -3.44 5.63 -26.08
CA ALA A 200 -3.46 4.17 -26.05
C ALA A 200 -4.33 3.58 -24.93
N LEU A 201 -4.67 4.37 -23.92
CA LEU A 201 -5.31 3.89 -22.69
C LEU A 201 -6.77 4.36 -22.57
N ASP A 202 -7.59 3.50 -21.99
CA ASP A 202 -8.98 3.79 -21.61
C ASP A 202 -9.04 4.40 -20.21
N LEU A 203 -8.13 3.94 -19.30
CA LEU A 203 -8.13 4.29 -17.89
C LEU A 203 -6.69 4.47 -17.41
N VAL A 204 -6.45 5.50 -16.60
CA VAL A 204 -5.26 5.63 -15.77
C VAL A 204 -5.70 5.72 -14.31
N LEU A 205 -5.03 4.96 -13.44
CA LEU A 205 -5.24 5.01 -12.00
C LEU A 205 -3.94 5.41 -11.33
N ALA A 206 -4.04 6.10 -10.20
CA ALA A 206 -2.91 6.32 -9.32
C ALA A 206 -3.37 6.55 -7.87
N ASN A 207 -2.62 5.97 -6.94
CA ASN A 207 -2.51 6.44 -5.57
C ASN A 207 -1.09 7.01 -5.41
N PRO A 208 -0.85 8.24 -5.87
CA PRO A 208 0.49 8.81 -5.88
C PRO A 208 0.87 9.30 -4.48
N PRO A 209 2.17 9.50 -4.18
CA PRO A 209 2.58 10.17 -2.95
C PRO A 209 1.96 11.57 -2.90
N TYR A 210 1.17 11.85 -1.87
CA TYR A 210 0.44 13.12 -1.71
C TYR A 210 0.60 13.77 -0.33
N VAL A 211 1.42 13.20 0.53
CA VAL A 211 1.70 13.74 1.87
C VAL A 211 2.72 14.86 1.74
N SER A 212 2.42 16.04 2.27
CA SER A 212 3.39 17.14 2.34
C SER A 212 4.52 16.82 3.31
N THR A 213 5.65 17.50 3.17
CA THR A 213 6.78 17.35 4.11
C THR A 213 6.37 17.66 5.56
N ALA A 214 5.48 18.62 5.76
CA ALA A 214 5.00 18.99 7.09
C ALA A 214 4.11 17.90 7.69
N GLU A 215 3.16 17.36 6.91
CA GLU A 215 2.28 16.27 7.34
C GLU A 215 3.06 14.98 7.62
N TYR A 216 4.11 14.69 6.84
CA TYR A 216 4.95 13.51 7.04
C TYR A 216 5.54 13.45 8.45
N LEU A 217 5.97 14.59 9.00
CA LEU A 217 6.52 14.65 10.35
C LEU A 217 5.46 14.37 11.44
N ALA A 218 4.18 14.57 11.13
CA ALA A 218 3.05 14.31 12.03
C ALA A 218 2.48 12.89 11.89
N LEU A 219 2.93 12.11 10.91
CA LEU A 219 2.48 10.72 10.75
C LEU A 219 2.84 9.86 11.96
N SER A 220 2.05 8.81 12.18
CA SER A 220 2.35 7.80 13.19
C SER A 220 3.75 7.21 12.96
N ARG A 221 4.39 6.77 14.04
CA ARG A 221 5.71 6.10 13.95
C ARG A 221 5.67 4.86 13.05
N GLU A 222 4.56 4.13 13.08
CA GLU A 222 4.35 2.94 12.26
C GLU A 222 4.51 3.25 10.77
N VAL A 223 3.89 4.33 10.29
CA VAL A 223 3.97 4.75 8.88
C VAL A 223 5.33 5.40 8.59
N ARG A 224 5.71 6.37 9.39
CA ARG A 224 6.90 7.19 9.13
C ARG A 224 8.22 6.41 9.18
N ASP A 225 8.35 5.49 10.15
CA ASP A 225 9.61 4.82 10.44
C ASP A 225 9.77 3.49 9.68
N PHE A 226 8.68 2.93 9.10
CA PHE A 226 8.68 1.60 8.48
C PHE A 226 8.23 1.58 7.02
N GLU A 227 7.33 2.47 6.60
CA GLU A 227 6.87 2.48 5.20
C GLU A 227 7.79 3.35 4.32
N PRO A 228 7.96 3.04 3.02
CA PRO A 228 8.88 3.76 2.17
C PRO A 228 8.46 5.22 2.02
N GLN A 229 9.31 6.15 2.41
CA GLN A 229 9.03 7.59 2.32
C GLN A 229 8.65 8.03 0.90
N SER A 230 9.29 7.44 -0.12
CA SER A 230 8.99 7.74 -1.53
C SER A 230 7.57 7.40 -1.97
N ALA A 231 6.89 6.50 -1.25
CA ALA A 231 5.47 6.18 -1.48
C ALA A 231 4.52 7.13 -0.75
N LEU A 232 5.02 7.99 0.12
CA LEU A 232 4.23 8.92 0.93
C LEU A 232 4.41 10.37 0.49
N VAL A 233 5.66 10.80 0.31
CA VAL A 233 6.02 12.19 0.00
C VAL A 233 6.52 12.28 -1.43
N PRO A 234 6.00 13.22 -2.25
CA PRO A 234 6.52 13.45 -3.60
C PRO A 234 8.02 13.70 -3.61
N THR A 235 8.74 12.97 -4.45
CA THR A 235 10.19 13.17 -4.63
C THR A 235 10.41 14.37 -5.53
N LEU A 236 10.95 15.43 -4.96
CA LEU A 236 11.37 16.62 -5.73
C LEU A 236 12.76 16.39 -6.34
N ALA A 237 12.98 16.95 -7.53
CA ALA A 237 14.31 16.94 -8.13
C ALA A 237 15.35 17.55 -7.16
N PRO A 238 16.58 17.00 -7.08
CA PRO A 238 17.59 17.42 -6.08
C PRO A 238 17.90 18.94 -6.10
N GLN A 239 17.62 19.59 -7.23
CA GLN A 239 17.82 21.04 -7.41
C GLN A 239 16.71 21.88 -6.75
N ILE A 240 15.56 21.27 -6.43
CA ILE A 240 14.41 21.94 -5.82
C ILE A 240 14.53 21.76 -4.30
N ARG A 241 15.18 22.69 -3.61
CA ARG A 241 15.26 22.72 -2.13
C ARG A 241 13.96 23.18 -1.45
N ARG A 242 12.81 22.96 -2.07
CA ARG A 242 11.51 23.31 -1.47
C ARG A 242 10.93 22.11 -0.72
N GLN A 243 10.17 22.41 0.33
CA GLN A 243 9.35 21.41 0.98
C GLN A 243 8.24 21.00 0.01
N SER A 244 7.96 19.72 -0.08
CA SER A 244 6.84 19.22 -0.88
C SER A 244 5.50 19.71 -0.29
N THR A 245 4.62 20.15 -1.17
CA THR A 245 3.24 20.53 -0.84
C THR A 245 2.29 19.33 -0.86
N GLY A 246 2.74 18.19 -1.41
CA GLY A 246 1.91 17.01 -1.64
C GLY A 246 1.13 17.03 -2.96
N LEU A 247 1.27 18.09 -3.77
CA LEU A 247 0.53 18.25 -5.03
C LEU A 247 1.35 17.91 -6.28
N GLU A 248 2.65 17.79 -6.14
CA GLU A 248 3.59 17.64 -7.27
C GLU A 248 3.36 16.36 -8.07
N SER A 249 3.06 15.25 -7.37
CA SER A 249 2.75 13.99 -8.04
C SER A 249 1.46 14.05 -8.85
N PHE A 250 0.45 14.76 -8.35
CA PHE A 250 -0.81 14.94 -9.09
C PHE A 250 -0.60 15.65 -10.42
N ALA A 251 0.13 16.77 -10.42
CA ALA A 251 0.43 17.49 -11.65
C ALA A 251 1.17 16.62 -12.67
N ALA A 252 2.14 15.83 -12.22
CA ALA A 252 2.90 14.92 -13.07
C ALA A 252 2.01 13.80 -13.66
N VAL A 253 1.20 13.13 -12.83
CA VAL A 253 0.28 12.07 -13.28
C VAL A 253 -0.77 12.65 -14.23
N MET A 254 -1.37 13.80 -13.93
CA MET A 254 -2.37 14.46 -14.78
C MET A 254 -1.81 14.78 -16.17
N ALA A 255 -0.58 15.30 -16.25
CA ALA A 255 0.07 15.61 -17.52
C ALA A 255 0.35 14.33 -18.35
N ALA A 256 0.85 13.27 -17.72
CA ALA A 256 1.11 12.00 -18.37
C ALA A 256 -0.19 11.30 -18.82
N ALA A 257 -1.20 11.29 -17.97
CA ALA A 257 -2.50 10.72 -18.28
C ALA A 257 -3.20 11.44 -19.45
N ALA A 258 -3.12 12.78 -19.50
CA ALA A 258 -3.68 13.56 -20.59
C ALA A 258 -3.09 13.18 -21.96
N ARG A 259 -1.82 12.77 -22.01
CA ARG A 259 -1.18 12.25 -23.22
C ARG A 259 -1.62 10.81 -23.52
N ALA A 260 -1.58 9.95 -22.50
CA ALA A 260 -1.73 8.51 -22.65
C ALA A 260 -3.18 8.05 -22.87
N LEU A 261 -4.16 8.77 -22.30
CA LEU A 261 -5.58 8.46 -22.46
C LEU A 261 -6.08 8.77 -23.87
N ARG A 262 -6.96 7.92 -24.39
CA ARG A 262 -7.75 8.25 -25.58
C ARG A 262 -8.78 9.35 -25.28
N PRO A 263 -9.37 9.99 -26.30
CA PRO A 263 -10.53 10.85 -26.10
C PRO A 263 -11.64 10.13 -25.30
N ALA A 264 -12.25 10.84 -24.34
CA ALA A 264 -13.18 10.29 -23.35
C ALA A 264 -12.60 9.20 -22.41
N GLY A 265 -11.29 8.96 -22.43
CA GLY A 265 -10.61 8.13 -21.44
C GLY A 265 -10.61 8.79 -20.05
N VAL A 266 -10.43 8.00 -19.00
CA VAL A 266 -10.61 8.44 -17.61
C VAL A 266 -9.32 8.33 -16.82
N LEU A 267 -9.04 9.37 -16.00
CA LEU A 267 -8.04 9.34 -14.95
C LEU A 267 -8.76 9.27 -13.59
N LEU A 268 -8.38 8.31 -12.74
CA LEU A 268 -8.81 8.18 -11.34
C LEU A 268 -7.60 8.38 -10.43
N LEU A 269 -7.68 9.36 -9.54
CA LEU A 269 -6.63 9.67 -8.56
C LEU A 269 -7.18 9.51 -7.15
N GLU A 270 -6.47 8.77 -6.30
CA GLU A 270 -6.67 8.89 -4.86
C GLU A 270 -6.10 10.23 -4.39
N ILE A 271 -6.84 10.92 -3.52
CA ILE A 271 -6.46 12.22 -2.96
C ILE A 271 -6.60 12.22 -1.44
N GLY A 272 -5.85 13.06 -0.75
CA GLY A 272 -6.10 13.38 0.64
C GLY A 272 -7.44 14.12 0.82
N CYS A 273 -8.15 13.84 1.90
CA CYS A 273 -9.50 14.35 2.15
C CYS A 273 -9.62 15.90 2.18
N THR A 274 -8.51 16.62 2.29
CA THR A 274 -8.46 18.09 2.28
C THR A 274 -7.98 18.67 0.95
N GLN A 275 -7.63 17.83 -0.04
CA GLN A 275 -6.93 18.27 -1.25
C GLN A 275 -7.85 18.59 -2.44
N ALA A 276 -9.16 18.36 -2.33
CA ALA A 276 -10.11 18.53 -3.44
C ALA A 276 -10.06 19.93 -4.09
N ALA A 277 -9.99 20.98 -3.29
CA ALA A 277 -9.91 22.36 -3.80
C ALA A 277 -8.61 22.60 -4.59
N ALA A 278 -7.48 22.12 -4.08
CA ALA A 278 -6.17 22.24 -4.74
C ALA A 278 -6.13 21.44 -6.05
N ILE A 279 -6.73 20.25 -6.09
CA ILE A 279 -6.84 19.43 -7.30
C ILE A 279 -7.67 20.14 -8.38
N ARG A 280 -8.78 20.78 -8.00
CA ARG A 280 -9.59 21.59 -8.93
C ARG A 280 -8.80 22.78 -9.48
N ALA A 281 -7.99 23.46 -8.64
CA ALA A 281 -7.12 24.56 -9.06
C ALA A 281 -6.05 24.08 -10.05
N LEU A 282 -5.35 22.97 -9.77
CA LEU A 282 -4.39 22.35 -10.70
C LEU A 282 -5.02 22.03 -12.06
N CYS A 283 -6.26 21.54 -12.07
CA CYS A 283 -6.97 21.27 -13.30
C CYS A 283 -7.23 22.56 -14.13
N ALA A 284 -7.59 23.66 -13.46
CA ALA A 284 -7.82 24.94 -14.11
C ALA A 284 -6.52 25.55 -14.69
N GLU A 285 -5.39 25.42 -13.98
CA GLU A 285 -4.07 25.88 -14.43
C GLU A 285 -3.59 25.12 -15.67
N THR A 286 -3.72 23.78 -15.65
CA THR A 286 -3.35 22.94 -16.81
C THR A 286 -4.21 23.20 -18.03
N ALA A 287 -5.43 23.72 -17.84
CA ALA A 287 -6.29 24.17 -18.94
C ALA A 287 -5.83 25.53 -19.52
N GLY A 288 -5.22 26.41 -18.71
CA GLY A 288 -4.79 27.75 -19.11
C GLY A 288 -3.45 27.79 -19.84
N GLU A 289 -2.46 27.01 -19.40
CA GLU A 289 -1.09 27.10 -19.92
C GLU A 289 -0.89 26.48 -21.32
N ARG A 290 -1.77 25.58 -21.76
CA ARG A 290 -1.75 24.93 -23.10
C ARG A 290 -2.85 25.40 -24.04
N ALA A 291 -3.73 26.27 -23.56
CA ALA A 291 -4.72 26.91 -24.41
C ALA A 291 -4.03 28.01 -25.25
N GLY A 292 -3.51 27.64 -26.41
CA GLY A 292 -3.38 28.60 -27.51
C GLY A 292 -4.78 29.24 -27.75
N PRO A 293 -4.87 30.35 -28.54
CA PRO A 293 -6.06 31.22 -28.60
C PRO A 293 -7.35 30.59 -29.16
N ARG A 294 -7.55 29.29 -29.02
CA ARG A 294 -8.81 28.60 -29.39
C ARG A 294 -9.67 28.32 -28.15
N PRO A 295 -10.85 28.93 -28.02
CA PRO A 295 -11.81 28.57 -26.99
C PRO A 295 -12.20 27.08 -27.17
N GLY A 296 -11.98 26.23 -26.15
CA GLY A 296 -12.41 24.84 -26.13
C GLY A 296 -11.33 23.78 -25.92
N SER A 297 -10.07 24.14 -25.62
CA SER A 297 -8.97 23.19 -25.49
C SER A 297 -8.63 22.80 -24.05
N ALA A 298 -9.60 22.76 -23.14
CA ALA A 298 -9.36 22.17 -21.82
C ALA A 298 -8.96 20.68 -21.97
N LEU A 299 -7.87 20.26 -21.33
CA LEU A 299 -7.42 18.86 -21.38
C LEU A 299 -8.45 17.90 -20.80
N TRP A 300 -9.24 18.38 -19.85
CA TRP A 300 -10.23 17.62 -19.10
C TRP A 300 -11.62 18.22 -19.29
N SER A 301 -12.57 17.41 -19.78
CA SER A 301 -13.97 17.83 -20.01
C SER A 301 -14.80 17.83 -18.72
N THR A 302 -14.44 16.95 -17.77
CA THR A 302 -15.11 16.87 -16.46
C THR A 302 -14.08 16.58 -15.37
N VAL A 303 -14.37 17.14 -14.17
CA VAL A 303 -13.65 16.86 -12.92
C VAL A 303 -14.68 16.59 -11.83
N ARG A 304 -14.71 15.39 -11.31
CA ARG A 304 -15.60 14.97 -10.23
C ARG A 304 -14.76 14.58 -9.02
N ILE A 305 -15.14 15.06 -7.85
CA ILE A 305 -14.59 14.58 -6.57
C ILE A 305 -15.64 13.66 -5.95
N LEU A 306 -15.19 12.49 -5.55
CA LEU A 306 -16.04 11.41 -5.06
C LEU A 306 -15.63 11.11 -3.61
N PRO A 307 -16.58 11.15 -2.67
CA PRO A 307 -16.33 10.86 -1.28
C PRO A 307 -16.24 9.34 -1.05
N ASP A 308 -15.58 8.96 0.05
CA ASP A 308 -15.63 7.62 0.61
C ASP A 308 -16.93 7.39 1.40
N LEU A 309 -17.08 6.21 1.99
CA LEU A 309 -18.25 5.84 2.79
C LEU A 309 -18.42 6.69 4.06
N ALA A 310 -17.36 7.36 4.52
CA ALA A 310 -17.41 8.31 5.63
C ALA A 310 -17.77 9.73 5.18
N GLY A 311 -17.97 9.96 3.88
CA GLY A 311 -18.29 11.27 3.30
C GLY A 311 -17.07 12.17 3.11
N LEU A 312 -15.85 11.63 3.22
CA LEU A 312 -14.61 12.37 3.01
C LEU A 312 -14.17 12.26 1.55
N ASP A 313 -13.74 13.38 0.97
CA ASP A 313 -13.19 13.40 -0.40
C ASP A 313 -12.05 12.41 -0.53
N ARG A 314 -12.12 11.49 -1.53
CA ARG A 314 -11.16 10.40 -1.66
C ARG A 314 -10.69 10.16 -3.09
N VAL A 315 -11.56 10.29 -4.08
CA VAL A 315 -11.21 10.05 -5.48
C VAL A 315 -11.50 11.29 -6.32
N ALA A 316 -10.51 11.71 -7.10
CA ALA A 316 -10.70 12.69 -8.16
C ALA A 316 -10.76 11.96 -9.51
N ALA A 317 -11.88 12.09 -10.21
CA ALA A 317 -12.12 11.50 -11.51
C ALA A 317 -12.14 12.57 -12.60
N PHE A 318 -11.33 12.37 -13.64
CA PHE A 318 -11.18 13.30 -14.77
C PHE A 318 -11.51 12.56 -16.06
N THR A 319 -12.26 13.20 -16.96
CA THR A 319 -12.48 12.68 -18.30
C THR A 319 -11.69 13.52 -19.29
N ARG A 320 -10.89 12.86 -20.14
CA ARG A 320 -10.15 13.56 -21.20
C ARG A 320 -11.11 14.16 -22.23
N SER A 321 -10.85 15.40 -22.64
CA SER A 321 -11.59 16.05 -23.71
C SER A 321 -11.49 15.31 -25.05
N LEU A 322 -12.47 15.50 -25.93
CA LEU A 322 -12.53 14.89 -27.28
C LEU A 322 -11.44 15.42 -28.21
#